data_2fcd653232e61fd2126c20c718d8fc03
#
_entry.id   2fcd653232e61fd2126c20c718d8fc03
#
_cell.length_a   1.000
_cell.length_b   1.000
_cell.length_c   1.000
_cell.angle_alpha   90.00
_cell.angle_beta   90.00
_cell.angle_gamma   90.00
#
_symmetry.space_group_name_H-M   'P 1'
#
loop_
_entity.id
_entity.type
_entity.pdbx_description
1 polymer ?
#
loop_
_entity_poly.entity_id
_entity_poly.type
_entity_poly.pdbx_seq_one_letter_code
_entity_poly.pdbx_strand_id
1 'polypeptide(L)'
;MSTPDALSRDRVIAMVAKILKLDADKIKGSDRLREDLGMDSLASLELLSCISDELDVDIELDEAMELATVDDACAFVNRVTLEQRGDSAAS
;
A
#
# COMPACT_ATOMS: atom_id res chain seq x y z
N MET A 1 -14.59 -13.16 -10.28
CA MET A 1 -14.79 -12.08 -10.02
C MET A 1 -14.19 -11.45 -8.92
N SER A 2 -13.87 -10.37 -9.01
CA SER A 2 -13.04 -9.78 -8.06
C SER A 2 -13.73 -9.42 -6.81
N THR A 3 -12.99 -9.15 -5.81
CA THR A 3 -13.46 -8.73 -4.57
C THR A 3 -13.13 -7.31 -4.40
N PRO A 4 -14.04 -6.47 -4.53
CA PRO A 4 -13.73 -5.09 -4.61
C PRO A 4 -13.60 -4.37 -3.32
N ASP A 5 -13.77 -5.05 -2.23
CA ASP A 5 -13.85 -4.32 -1.00
C ASP A 5 -12.51 -3.94 -0.43
N ALA A 6 -11.43 -4.37 -1.00
CA ALA A 6 -10.11 -3.97 -0.53
C ALA A 6 -9.27 -3.64 -1.73
N LEU A 7 -8.18 -2.93 -1.49
CA LEU A 7 -7.21 -2.72 -2.55
C LEU A 7 -6.56 -4.04 -2.85
N SER A 8 -6.66 -4.47 -4.08
CA SER A 8 -6.02 -5.70 -4.48
C SER A 8 -4.52 -5.49 -4.53
N ARG A 9 -3.81 -6.62 -4.54
CA ARG A 9 -2.38 -6.57 -4.69
C ARG A 9 -1.98 -5.80 -5.94
N ASP A 10 -2.72 -6.01 -7.01
CA ASP A 10 -2.45 -5.31 -8.27
C ASP A 10 -2.58 -3.81 -8.11
N ARG A 11 -3.58 -3.36 -7.36
CA ARG A 11 -3.77 -1.94 -7.15
C ARG A 11 -2.62 -1.33 -6.34
N VAL A 12 -2.16 -2.05 -5.33
CA VAL A 12 -1.03 -1.57 -4.53
C VAL A 12 0.22 -1.48 -5.39
N ILE A 13 0.46 -2.50 -6.20
CA ILE A 13 1.60 -2.50 -7.09
C ILE A 13 1.49 -1.36 -8.10
N ALA A 14 0.30 -1.11 -8.62
CA ALA A 14 0.09 -0.03 -9.57
C ALA A 14 0.37 1.33 -8.92
N MET A 15 -0.02 1.51 -7.67
CA MET A 15 0.27 2.75 -6.98
C MET A 15 1.76 2.95 -6.78
N VAL A 16 2.46 1.90 -6.38
CA VAL A 16 3.91 1.97 -6.21
C VAL A 16 4.58 2.27 -7.55
N ALA A 17 4.13 1.60 -8.60
CA ALA A 17 4.71 1.81 -9.92
C ALA A 17 4.53 3.25 -10.38
N LYS A 18 3.36 3.80 -10.14
CA LYS A 18 3.07 5.15 -10.56
C LYS A 18 3.93 6.16 -9.79
N ILE A 19 4.05 5.97 -8.50
CA ILE A 19 4.82 6.88 -7.66
C ILE A 19 6.29 6.84 -8.02
N LEU A 20 6.82 5.65 -8.24
CA LEU A 20 8.24 5.47 -8.52
C LEU A 20 8.55 5.51 -10.00
N LYS A 21 7.54 5.62 -10.85
CA LYS A 21 7.70 5.68 -12.30
C LYS A 21 8.35 4.42 -12.83
N LEU A 22 7.85 3.29 -12.37
CA LEU A 22 8.33 1.99 -12.78
C LEU A 22 7.22 1.23 -13.48
N ASP A 23 7.59 0.15 -14.17
CA ASP A 23 6.60 -0.71 -14.78
C ASP A 23 6.04 -1.66 -13.72
N ALA A 24 4.72 -1.70 -13.61
CA ALA A 24 4.10 -2.59 -12.63
C ALA A 24 4.47 -4.04 -12.89
N ASP A 25 4.66 -4.40 -14.14
CA ASP A 25 5.02 -5.78 -14.49
C ASP A 25 6.36 -6.20 -13.92
N LYS A 26 7.22 -5.24 -13.63
CA LYS A 26 8.54 -5.53 -13.13
C LYS A 26 8.63 -5.53 -11.61
N ILE A 27 7.54 -5.20 -10.96
CA ILE A 27 7.52 -5.13 -9.50
C ILE A 27 7.04 -6.46 -8.96
N LYS A 28 7.80 -7.03 -8.05
CA LYS A 28 7.46 -8.29 -7.42
C LYS A 28 7.14 -8.07 -5.95
N GLY A 29 6.35 -8.98 -5.40
CA GLY A 29 6.00 -8.86 -3.99
C GLY A 29 7.20 -8.89 -3.07
N SER A 30 8.24 -9.61 -3.44
CA SER A 30 9.42 -9.72 -2.61
C SER A 30 10.38 -8.54 -2.78
N ASP A 31 10.12 -7.64 -3.72
CA ASP A 31 10.99 -6.49 -3.92
C ASP A 31 10.96 -5.59 -2.70
N ARG A 32 12.13 -5.12 -2.32
CA ARG A 32 12.24 -4.21 -1.20
C ARG A 32 12.01 -2.79 -1.69
N LEU A 33 11.12 -2.10 -1.00
CA LEU A 33 10.69 -0.79 -1.47
C LEU A 33 11.84 0.19 -1.60
N ARG A 34 12.71 0.22 -0.61
CA ARG A 34 13.81 1.17 -0.64
C ARG A 34 15.00 0.69 -1.42
N GLU A 35 15.37 -0.56 -1.21
CA GLU A 35 16.61 -1.07 -1.79
C GLU A 35 16.46 -1.50 -3.22
N ASP A 36 15.35 -2.14 -3.54
CA ASP A 36 15.14 -2.65 -4.88
C ASP A 36 14.43 -1.65 -5.78
N LEU A 37 13.49 -0.91 -5.22
CA LEU A 37 12.67 -0.01 -6.02
C LEU A 37 13.06 1.45 -5.85
N GLY A 38 13.93 1.76 -4.91
CA GLY A 38 14.43 3.13 -4.75
C GLY A 38 13.46 4.09 -4.08
N MET A 39 12.55 3.57 -3.27
CA MET A 39 11.61 4.44 -2.59
C MET A 39 12.31 5.26 -1.52
N ASP A 40 12.07 6.55 -1.51
CA ASP A 40 12.63 7.44 -0.50
C ASP A 40 11.50 7.99 0.37
N SER A 41 11.84 8.93 1.24
CA SER A 41 10.85 9.48 2.16
C SER A 41 9.70 10.15 1.45
N LEU A 42 10.01 10.88 0.40
CA LEU A 42 8.98 11.58 -0.35
C LEU A 42 8.03 10.58 -1.02
N ALA A 43 8.59 9.55 -1.63
CA ALA A 43 7.77 8.53 -2.27
C ALA A 43 6.94 7.79 -1.24
N SER A 44 7.49 7.57 -0.05
CA SER A 44 6.74 6.94 1.02
C SER A 44 5.53 7.78 1.42
N LEU A 45 5.72 9.09 1.50
CA LEU A 45 4.61 9.98 1.82
C LEU A 45 3.55 9.95 0.73
N GLU A 46 3.98 9.88 -0.52
CA GLU A 46 3.04 9.82 -1.62
C GLU A 46 2.23 8.53 -1.58
N LEU A 47 2.89 7.42 -1.30
CA LEU A 47 2.20 6.15 -1.19
C LEU A 47 1.21 6.18 -0.05
N LEU A 48 1.62 6.73 1.09
CA LEU A 48 0.76 6.89 2.23
C LEU A 48 -0.48 7.69 1.88
N SER A 49 -0.30 8.81 1.20
CA SER A 49 -1.41 9.63 0.76
C SER A 49 -2.35 8.87 -0.16
N CYS A 50 -1.79 8.11 -1.10
CA CYS A 50 -2.62 7.35 -2.01
C CYS A 50 -3.46 6.32 -1.27
N ILE A 51 -2.85 5.61 -0.34
CA ILE A 51 -3.59 4.60 0.41
C ILE A 51 -4.64 5.25 1.29
N SER A 52 -4.29 6.36 1.93
CA SER A 52 -5.24 7.08 2.76
C SER A 52 -6.45 7.52 1.97
N ASP A 53 -6.21 8.04 0.78
CA ASP A 53 -7.31 8.49 -0.07
C ASP A 53 -8.17 7.33 -0.53
N GLU A 54 -7.54 6.24 -0.93
CA GLU A 54 -8.30 5.10 -1.44
C GLU A 54 -9.15 4.45 -0.37
N LEU A 55 -8.64 4.38 0.83
CA LEU A 55 -9.35 3.72 1.92
C LEU A 55 -10.08 4.69 2.83
N ASP A 56 -9.88 5.98 2.62
CA ASP A 56 -10.52 7.03 3.42
C ASP A 56 -10.20 6.84 4.90
N VAL A 57 -8.93 6.64 5.20
CA VAL A 57 -8.46 6.47 6.57
C VAL A 57 -7.22 7.31 6.77
N ASP A 58 -6.92 7.59 8.03
CA ASP A 58 -5.68 8.26 8.40
C ASP A 58 -4.63 7.23 8.69
N ILE A 59 -3.49 7.37 8.05
CA ILE A 59 -2.37 6.46 8.26
C ILE A 59 -1.18 7.29 8.65
N GLU A 60 -0.45 6.83 9.67
CA GLU A 60 0.70 7.57 10.14
C GLU A 60 1.94 7.23 9.35
N LEU A 61 2.79 8.21 9.18
CA LEU A 61 4.02 8.01 8.43
C LEU A 61 4.88 6.91 9.04
N ASP A 62 4.89 6.80 10.36
CA ASP A 62 5.66 5.77 11.03
C ASP A 62 5.26 4.39 10.55
N GLU A 63 3.98 4.17 10.37
CA GLU A 63 3.50 2.87 9.91
C GLU A 63 3.97 2.59 8.49
N ALA A 64 3.91 3.61 7.65
CA ALA A 64 4.36 3.44 6.28
C ALA A 64 5.86 3.16 6.20
N MET A 65 6.62 3.77 7.08
CA MET A 65 8.06 3.60 7.06
C MET A 65 8.52 2.23 7.53
N GLU A 66 7.64 1.50 8.20
CA GLU A 66 7.98 0.15 8.61
C GLU A 66 7.82 -0.86 7.49
N LEU A 67 7.21 -0.47 6.40
CA LEU A 67 7.01 -1.37 5.28
C LEU A 67 8.34 -1.59 4.56
N ALA A 68 8.76 -2.83 4.48
CA ALA A 68 10.04 -3.15 3.86
C ALA A 68 9.89 -3.61 2.43
N THR A 69 8.88 -4.42 2.15
CA THR A 69 8.70 -4.98 0.81
C THR A 69 7.34 -4.63 0.27
N VAL A 70 7.13 -4.94 -1.00
CA VAL A 70 5.84 -4.77 -1.64
C VAL A 70 4.79 -5.63 -0.92
N ASP A 71 5.15 -6.85 -0.55
CA ASP A 71 4.25 -7.71 0.20
C ASP A 71 3.84 -7.09 1.52
N ASP A 72 4.78 -6.44 2.19
CA ASP A 72 4.47 -5.75 3.44
C ASP A 72 3.42 -4.66 3.20
N ALA A 73 3.56 -3.93 2.11
CA ALA A 73 2.61 -2.88 1.79
C ALA A 73 1.23 -3.48 1.52
N CYS A 74 1.17 -4.59 0.81
CA CYS A 74 -0.09 -5.25 0.54
C CYS A 74 -0.74 -5.75 1.83
N ALA A 75 0.05 -6.34 2.70
CA ALA A 75 -0.45 -6.82 3.98
C ALA A 75 -0.96 -5.66 4.84
N PHE A 76 -0.25 -4.56 4.82
CA PHE A 76 -0.65 -3.37 5.55
C PHE A 76 -2.01 -2.86 5.07
N VAL A 77 -2.18 -2.77 3.77
CA VAL A 77 -3.43 -2.31 3.19
C VAL A 77 -4.57 -3.24 3.57
N ASN A 78 -4.33 -4.54 3.50
CA ASN A 78 -5.33 -5.51 3.90
C ASN A 78 -5.71 -5.37 5.36
N ARG A 79 -4.72 -5.17 6.21
CA ARG A 79 -4.98 -5.04 7.64
C ARG A 79 -5.82 -3.80 7.92
N VAL A 80 -5.47 -2.67 7.31
CA VAL A 80 -6.21 -1.44 7.51
C VAL A 80 -7.64 -1.59 7.03
N THR A 81 -7.80 -2.23 5.88
CA THR A 81 -9.13 -2.47 5.34
C THR A 81 -9.97 -3.32 6.28
N LEU A 82 -9.38 -4.37 6.82
CA LEU A 82 -10.10 -5.25 7.73
C LEU A 82 -10.46 -4.56 9.03
N GLU A 83 -9.55 -3.73 9.54
CA GLU A 83 -9.83 -2.98 10.75
C GLU A 83 -10.99 -2.01 10.55
N GLN A 84 -11.01 -1.36 9.41
CA GLN A 84 -12.07 -0.44 9.09
C GLN A 84 -13.41 -1.15 9.01
N ARG A 85 -13.42 -2.30 8.35
CA ARG A 85 -14.64 -3.08 8.22
C ARG A 85 -15.05 -3.67 9.56
N GLY A 86 -14.07 -4.06 10.35
CA GLY A 86 -14.33 -4.58 11.66
C GLY A 86 -15.00 -3.56 12.55
N ASP A 87 -14.53 -2.32 12.48
CA ASP A 87 -15.16 -1.25 13.23
C ASP A 87 -16.61 -1.07 12.82
N SER A 88 -16.85 -1.08 11.54
CA SER A 88 -18.19 -0.94 11.04
C SER A 88 -19.07 -2.08 11.49
N ALA A 89 -18.52 -3.27 11.44
CA ALA A 89 -19.28 -4.45 11.83
C ALA A 89 -19.54 -4.46 13.33
N ALA A 90 -18.62 -3.95 14.09
CA ALA A 90 -18.76 -3.96 15.53
C ALA A 90 -19.82 -2.96 15.99
N SER A 91 -19.99 -1.93 15.25
CA SER A 91 -21.03 -0.97 15.61
C SER A 91 -22.35 -1.36 15.04
#